data_24fdd1d2ee8332a636818bfd52da305c
#
_entry.id   24fdd1d2ee8332a636818bfd52da305c
#
_cell.length_a   1.000
_cell.length_b   1.000
_cell.length_c   1.000
_cell.angle_alpha   90.00
_cell.angle_beta   90.00
_cell.angle_gamma   90.00
#
_symmetry.space_group_name_H-M   'P 1'
#
loop_
_entity.id
_entity.type
_entity.pdbx_description
1 polymer ?
#
loop_
_entity_poly.entity_id
_entity_poly.type
_entity_poly.pdbx_seq_one_letter_code
_entity_poly.pdbx_strand_id
1 'polypeptide(L)'
;MLFKVVLCYLNAFVSILLMTFRALPLCVLFPFLFLATYPSAADEKVRWFKGNTHTHSLWSDGNDFPEMIAKFYKDNNYHFLVLSDHNILSRGEKWMNVGAIEKRRRALGVPTLKKYISTFGKDWVELRGEDKKQEVRLRTLEEIRPKFEGGGDFIFIEGEEITNNFRGSPVHTNGMNLKELIVPKKGTSLRDTMRNNIIAVKEQSTRLKKPMLSHLNHPNFGWSIKAEDIAHVLEEKFFEVYNGHPSINHLGDANRPGDEKIWDIANTIRLATLKSDPLYGISSDDSHYYHGGDVKPGRGWVMVQSSSLDEDAIVRSMDSGNFYGSSGVHFKNLFRIQKKGTLEFEIEADNDAEYVTKIIGTRKGNENKPDLVGETLATIKGNKVKYKLRDNEWYFRATVTSSKDHPRPSFNGQKEQAWTQPIWDPSASNKN
;
A
#
# COMPACT_ATOMS: atom_id res chain seq x y z
N MET A 1 -38.29 34.78 -23.98
CA MET A 1 -38.38 36.22 -23.83
C MET A 1 -37.10 36.85 -23.30
N LEU A 2 -36.00 36.10 -23.28
CA LEU A 2 -34.67 36.56 -22.81
C LEU A 2 -33.62 36.73 -23.93
N PHE A 3 -33.97 36.44 -25.19
CA PHE A 3 -33.01 36.48 -26.31
C PHE A 3 -33.13 37.77 -27.17
N LYS A 4 -34.05 38.68 -26.84
CA LYS A 4 -34.24 39.96 -27.59
C LYS A 4 -33.64 41.19 -26.89
N VAL A 5 -33.10 41.07 -25.70
CA VAL A 5 -32.55 42.23 -24.96
C VAL A 5 -31.03 42.37 -25.16
N VAL A 6 -30.33 41.31 -25.57
CA VAL A 6 -28.86 41.34 -25.76
C VAL A 6 -28.44 41.94 -27.11
N LEU A 7 -29.33 41.97 -28.12
CA LEU A 7 -28.99 42.51 -29.45
C LEU A 7 -29.13 44.03 -29.55
N CYS A 8 -29.80 44.71 -28.62
CA CYS A 8 -29.96 46.17 -28.64
C CYS A 8 -28.79 46.96 -28.03
N TYR A 9 -27.96 46.32 -27.24
CA TYR A 9 -26.78 46.98 -26.61
C TYR A 9 -25.51 46.92 -27.44
N LEU A 10 -25.39 46.03 -28.43
CA LEU A 10 -24.21 45.94 -29.31
C LEU A 10 -24.21 46.97 -30.44
N ASN A 11 -25.38 47.49 -30.85
CA ASN A 11 -25.46 48.47 -31.95
C ASN A 11 -25.29 49.94 -31.52
N ALA A 12 -25.35 50.24 -30.20
CA ALA A 12 -25.13 51.58 -29.68
C ALA A 12 -23.64 51.94 -29.46
N PHE A 13 -22.77 50.94 -29.40
CA PHE A 13 -21.33 51.13 -29.14
C PHE A 13 -20.48 51.33 -30.42
N VAL A 14 -21.02 50.98 -31.59
CA VAL A 14 -20.29 51.11 -32.87
C VAL A 14 -20.51 52.47 -33.51
N SER A 15 -21.53 53.24 -33.13
CA SER A 15 -21.86 54.55 -33.78
C SER A 15 -21.21 55.77 -33.10
N ILE A 16 -20.53 55.61 -31.95
CA ILE A 16 -19.89 56.75 -31.25
C ILE A 16 -18.35 56.81 -31.51
N LEU A 17 -17.75 55.83 -32.21
CA LEU A 17 -16.31 55.74 -32.37
C LEU A 17 -15.82 56.26 -33.76
N LEU A 18 -16.66 56.92 -34.54
CA LEU A 18 -16.31 57.37 -35.92
C LEU A 18 -16.25 58.89 -36.13
N MET A 19 -16.26 59.70 -35.11
CA MET A 19 -16.15 61.17 -35.26
C MET A 19 -15.11 61.82 -34.30
N THR A 20 -13.87 61.45 -34.32
CA THR A 20 -12.72 62.32 -33.93
C THR A 20 -11.39 61.61 -34.15
N PHE A 21 -10.84 61.66 -35.38
CA PHE A 21 -9.40 61.49 -35.55
C PHE A 21 -8.88 62.41 -36.64
N ARG A 22 -8.44 63.61 -36.25
CA ARG A 22 -7.44 64.40 -37.01
C ARG A 22 -6.08 64.06 -36.45
N ALA A 23 -5.25 63.54 -37.34
CA ALA A 23 -3.79 63.57 -37.46
C ALA A 23 -2.95 63.60 -36.15
N LEU A 24 -2.28 62.48 -35.87
CA LEU A 24 -0.98 62.43 -35.18
C LEU A 24 -0.20 61.16 -35.62
N PRO A 25 1.14 61.15 -35.57
CA PRO A 25 1.98 60.31 -36.43
C PRO A 25 2.06 58.84 -35.98
N LEU A 26 2.32 57.99 -36.98
CA LEU A 26 2.50 56.55 -36.89
C LEU A 26 3.56 56.14 -35.88
N CYS A 27 3.16 55.79 -34.67
CA CYS A 27 3.96 54.94 -33.78
C CYS A 27 3.52 53.50 -33.98
N VAL A 28 4.37 52.69 -34.57
CA VAL A 28 4.19 51.24 -34.74
C VAL A 28 4.23 50.61 -33.34
N LEU A 29 3.09 50.36 -32.73
CA LEU A 29 2.99 49.50 -31.56
C LEU A 29 2.95 48.04 -32.03
N PHE A 30 4.12 47.39 -31.94
CA PHE A 30 4.17 45.93 -31.98
C PHE A 30 3.39 45.38 -30.75
N PRO A 31 2.37 44.56 -30.96
CA PRO A 31 1.81 43.82 -29.84
C PRO A 31 2.85 42.75 -29.45
N PHE A 32 3.52 42.95 -28.31
CA PHE A 32 4.23 41.87 -27.64
C PHE A 32 3.21 40.82 -27.24
N LEU A 33 3.04 39.80 -28.08
CA LEU A 33 2.39 38.57 -27.71
C LEU A 33 3.30 37.91 -26.64
N PHE A 34 2.97 38.12 -25.38
CA PHE A 34 3.52 37.28 -24.31
C PHE A 34 2.95 35.87 -24.55
N LEU A 35 3.67 35.07 -25.33
CA LEU A 35 3.55 33.63 -25.27
C LEU A 35 3.97 33.25 -23.85
N ALA A 36 3.00 33.14 -22.95
CA ALA A 36 3.19 32.40 -21.71
C ALA A 36 3.55 30.97 -22.13
N THR A 37 4.83 30.68 -22.17
CA THR A 37 5.32 29.30 -22.22
C THR A 37 4.90 28.68 -20.91
N TYR A 38 3.75 27.99 -20.91
CA TYR A 38 3.47 27.01 -19.88
C TYR A 38 4.66 26.05 -19.92
N PRO A 39 5.36 25.82 -18.78
CA PRO A 39 6.36 24.79 -18.75
C PRO A 39 5.65 23.50 -19.20
N SER A 40 6.10 22.93 -20.30
CA SER A 40 5.77 21.55 -20.66
C SER A 40 5.97 20.76 -19.40
N ALA A 41 4.92 20.05 -18.93
CA ALA A 41 5.10 19.06 -17.90
C ALA A 41 6.20 18.13 -18.41
N ALA A 42 7.42 18.33 -17.90
CA ALA A 42 8.51 17.40 -18.14
C ALA A 42 7.92 16.03 -17.78
N ASP A 43 8.03 15.05 -18.66
CA ASP A 43 7.66 13.67 -18.37
C ASP A 43 8.35 13.29 -17.05
N GLU A 44 7.63 13.46 -15.95
CA GLU A 44 8.15 13.08 -14.64
C GLU A 44 8.44 11.59 -14.70
N LYS A 45 9.74 11.27 -14.69
CA LYS A 45 10.22 9.91 -14.88
C LYS A 45 9.72 9.06 -13.73
N VAL A 46 8.67 8.30 -13.98
CA VAL A 46 8.08 7.39 -13.01
C VAL A 46 9.13 6.39 -12.54
N ARG A 47 9.23 6.18 -11.23
CA ARG A 47 10.19 5.28 -10.59
C ARG A 47 9.49 4.27 -9.69
N TRP A 48 10.19 3.18 -9.38
CA TRP A 48 9.74 2.19 -8.41
C TRP A 48 10.24 2.55 -7.02
N PHE A 49 9.33 2.56 -6.06
CA PHE A 49 9.62 2.77 -4.65
C PHE A 49 9.25 1.52 -3.84
N LYS A 50 10.23 0.96 -3.15
CA LYS A 50 10.07 -0.18 -2.25
C LYS A 50 9.58 0.31 -0.90
N GLY A 51 8.50 -0.29 -0.35
CA GLY A 51 8.01 0.09 0.96
C GLY A 51 7.33 -1.04 1.72
N ASN A 52 7.26 -0.88 3.04
CA ASN A 52 6.51 -1.77 3.91
C ASN A 52 5.31 -1.03 4.50
N THR A 53 4.15 -1.69 4.48
CA THR A 53 2.87 -1.12 4.91
C THR A 53 2.40 -1.65 6.26
N HIS A 54 3.14 -2.60 6.88
CA HIS A 54 2.73 -3.24 8.12
C HIS A 54 3.95 -3.51 9.03
N THR A 55 4.08 -2.73 10.11
CA THR A 55 5.28 -2.72 10.95
C THR A 55 4.93 -2.27 12.37
N HIS A 56 5.39 -3.02 13.38
CA HIS A 56 5.17 -2.74 14.79
C HIS A 56 6.44 -2.32 15.51
N SER A 57 6.31 -1.40 16.45
CA SER A 57 7.39 -0.84 17.25
C SER A 57 7.10 -0.95 18.75
N LEU A 58 7.97 -0.37 19.59
CA LEU A 58 7.70 -0.20 21.02
C LEU A 58 6.47 0.68 21.33
N TRP A 59 5.90 1.36 20.34
CA TRP A 59 4.64 2.06 20.49
C TRP A 59 3.46 1.11 20.71
N SER A 60 3.53 -0.13 20.21
CA SER A 60 2.57 -1.20 20.53
C SER A 60 3.27 -2.42 21.12
N ASP A 61 3.47 -3.48 20.36
CA ASP A 61 3.98 -4.77 20.80
C ASP A 61 5.26 -5.24 20.09
N GLY A 62 5.78 -4.43 19.18
CA GLY A 62 7.12 -4.62 18.62
C GLY A 62 8.22 -4.53 19.72
N ASN A 63 9.41 -4.96 19.42
CA ASN A 63 10.50 -5.10 20.38
C ASN A 63 11.70 -4.17 20.17
N ASP A 64 11.57 -3.16 19.29
CA ASP A 64 12.63 -2.15 19.10
C ASP A 64 12.03 -0.74 18.92
N PHE A 65 12.89 0.27 19.04
CA PHE A 65 12.55 1.67 18.86
C PHE A 65 12.20 1.97 17.40
N PRO A 66 11.24 2.87 17.11
CA PRO A 66 10.87 3.26 15.74
C PRO A 66 12.08 3.64 14.88
N GLU A 67 13.08 4.35 15.46
CA GLU A 67 14.28 4.78 14.75
C GLU A 67 15.18 3.59 14.37
N MET A 68 15.28 2.59 15.24
CA MET A 68 16.05 1.36 14.94
C MET A 68 15.38 0.58 13.81
N ILE A 69 14.05 0.56 13.80
CA ILE A 69 13.24 -0.05 12.77
C ILE A 69 13.42 0.70 11.45
N ALA A 70 13.26 2.03 11.46
CA ALA A 70 13.46 2.87 10.28
C ALA A 70 14.87 2.70 9.69
N LYS A 71 15.89 2.66 10.56
CA LYS A 71 17.27 2.39 10.13
C LYS A 71 17.38 1.04 9.42
N PHE A 72 16.74 -0.02 9.93
CA PHE A 72 16.75 -1.32 9.29
C PHE A 72 16.16 -1.23 7.87
N TYR A 73 14.98 -0.62 7.70
CA TYR A 73 14.33 -0.53 6.40
C TYR A 73 15.14 0.34 5.43
N LYS A 74 15.61 1.49 5.86
CA LYS A 74 16.45 2.38 5.04
C LYS A 74 17.75 1.70 4.60
N ASP A 75 18.45 1.01 5.51
CA ASP A 75 19.69 0.28 5.21
C ASP A 75 19.47 -0.93 4.26
N ASN A 76 18.21 -1.40 4.11
CA ASN A 76 17.81 -2.47 3.18
C ASN A 76 17.11 -1.93 1.93
N ASN A 77 17.40 -0.68 1.56
CA ASN A 77 16.92 -0.02 0.33
C ASN A 77 15.39 0.11 0.24
N TYR A 78 14.69 0.25 1.37
CA TYR A 78 13.32 0.70 1.36
C TYR A 78 13.27 2.21 1.24
N HIS A 79 12.29 2.72 0.50
CA HIS A 79 12.08 4.13 0.26
C HIS A 79 10.97 4.71 1.15
N PHE A 80 10.06 3.86 1.63
CA PHE A 80 9.05 4.29 2.59
C PHE A 80 8.70 3.21 3.60
N LEU A 81 8.25 3.65 4.76
CA LEU A 81 7.82 2.81 5.87
C LEU A 81 6.54 3.34 6.48
N VAL A 82 5.55 2.47 6.64
CA VAL A 82 4.39 2.73 7.47
C VAL A 82 4.64 2.16 8.86
N LEU A 83 4.70 3.01 9.88
CA LEU A 83 4.60 2.57 11.27
C LEU A 83 3.11 2.39 11.57
N SER A 84 2.69 1.15 11.75
CA SER A 84 1.28 0.76 11.89
C SER A 84 1.04 0.07 13.24
N ASP A 85 1.53 0.68 14.31
CA ASP A 85 1.33 0.18 15.66
C ASP A 85 -0.16 0.02 16.02
N HIS A 86 -0.51 -0.99 16.83
CA HIS A 86 -1.89 -1.32 17.19
C HIS A 86 -2.61 -0.17 17.90
N ASN A 87 -3.66 0.38 17.27
CA ASN A 87 -4.58 1.37 17.85
C ASN A 87 -3.89 2.60 18.43
N ILE A 88 -2.77 2.99 17.87
CA ILE A 88 -2.00 4.16 18.31
C ILE A 88 -1.23 4.78 17.14
N LEU A 89 -1.15 6.10 17.10
CA LEU A 89 -0.19 6.83 16.29
C LEU A 89 1.02 7.17 17.16
N SER A 90 2.22 7.23 16.56
CA SER A 90 3.45 7.59 17.28
C SER A 90 3.47 9.09 17.63
N ARG A 91 2.56 9.53 18.48
CA ARG A 91 2.32 10.93 18.88
C ARG A 91 2.19 11.08 20.38
N GLY A 92 2.48 12.28 20.85
CA GLY A 92 2.40 12.61 22.27
C GLY A 92 3.55 12.05 23.10
N GLU A 93 3.42 12.11 24.41
CA GLU A 93 4.46 11.66 25.34
C GLU A 93 4.22 10.21 25.77
N LYS A 94 5.18 9.35 25.51
CA LYS A 94 5.15 7.94 25.95
C LYS A 94 6.48 7.53 26.53
N TRP A 95 6.43 7.03 27.76
CA TRP A 95 7.58 6.48 28.48
C TRP A 95 7.41 4.98 28.63
N MET A 96 8.51 4.26 28.51
CA MET A 96 8.49 2.81 28.63
C MET A 96 9.58 2.33 29.57
N ASN A 97 9.21 1.42 30.49
CA ASN A 97 10.18 0.85 31.43
C ASN A 97 11.23 0.02 30.69
N VAL A 98 12.50 0.29 30.96
CA VAL A 98 13.65 -0.36 30.31
C VAL A 98 13.64 -1.88 30.54
N GLY A 99 13.30 -2.33 31.73
CA GLY A 99 13.18 -3.76 32.02
C GLY A 99 12.07 -4.46 31.24
N ALA A 100 10.97 -3.74 30.95
CA ALA A 100 9.90 -4.26 30.13
C ALA A 100 10.32 -4.38 28.64
N ILE A 101 11.09 -3.41 28.14
CA ILE A 101 11.67 -3.47 26.78
C ILE A 101 12.59 -4.69 26.67
N GLU A 102 13.50 -4.87 27.62
CA GLU A 102 14.45 -6.00 27.59
C GLU A 102 13.75 -7.37 27.68
N LYS A 103 12.62 -7.46 28.38
CA LYS A 103 11.78 -8.68 28.38
C LYS A 103 11.16 -8.96 27.02
N ARG A 104 10.75 -7.94 26.28
CA ARG A 104 10.19 -8.08 24.92
C ARG A 104 11.23 -8.53 23.90
N ARG A 105 12.49 -8.22 24.11
CA ARG A 105 13.57 -8.50 23.17
C ARG A 105 13.65 -9.98 22.75
N ARG A 106 13.39 -10.90 23.65
CA ARG A 106 13.35 -12.37 23.42
C ARG A 106 14.60 -12.95 22.74
N ALA A 107 15.74 -12.28 22.83
CA ALA A 107 16.98 -12.69 22.20
C ALA A 107 18.18 -12.51 23.14
N LEU A 108 19.23 -13.26 22.90
CA LEU A 108 20.55 -13.07 23.54
C LEU A 108 21.30 -11.94 22.82
N GLY A 109 22.26 -11.32 23.51
CA GLY A 109 23.13 -10.30 22.91
C GLY A 109 22.99 -8.93 23.56
N VAL A 110 23.31 -7.88 22.80
CA VAL A 110 23.37 -6.51 23.34
C VAL A 110 21.98 -6.05 23.75
N PRO A 111 21.75 -5.49 24.95
CA PRO A 111 20.48 -4.95 25.40
C PRO A 111 19.94 -3.90 24.43
N THR A 112 18.62 -3.87 24.27
CA THR A 112 17.92 -2.98 23.32
C THR A 112 18.27 -1.52 23.54
N LEU A 113 18.18 -1.04 24.79
CA LEU A 113 18.54 0.34 25.12
C LEU A 113 20.02 0.63 24.84
N LYS A 114 20.93 -0.30 25.15
CA LYS A 114 22.37 -0.11 24.87
C LYS A 114 22.64 0.00 23.38
N LYS A 115 21.99 -0.83 22.57
CA LYS A 115 22.06 -0.78 21.10
C LYS A 115 21.52 0.55 20.57
N TYR A 116 20.38 1.01 21.10
CA TYR A 116 19.76 2.28 20.72
C TYR A 116 20.69 3.48 21.03
N ILE A 117 21.23 3.57 22.26
CA ILE A 117 22.19 4.60 22.64
C ILE A 117 23.46 4.56 21.76
N SER A 118 23.99 3.36 21.48
CA SER A 118 25.19 3.24 20.64
C SER A 118 24.98 3.67 19.19
N THR A 119 23.73 3.57 18.70
CA THR A 119 23.37 3.94 17.34
C THR A 119 23.10 5.43 17.18
N PHE A 120 22.37 6.03 18.12
CA PHE A 120 21.89 7.40 17.97
C PHE A 120 22.57 8.41 18.91
N GLY A 121 23.38 7.95 19.85
CA GLY A 121 24.08 8.78 20.84
C GLY A 121 23.24 9.04 22.10
N LYS A 122 23.93 9.39 23.19
CA LYS A 122 23.28 9.66 24.48
C LYS A 122 22.36 10.89 24.45
N ASP A 123 22.72 11.90 23.66
CA ASP A 123 21.97 13.15 23.58
C ASP A 123 20.60 12.98 22.89
N TRP A 124 20.45 11.90 22.12
CA TRP A 124 19.17 11.54 21.50
C TRP A 124 18.21 10.84 22.46
N VAL A 125 18.76 10.16 23.49
CA VAL A 125 17.99 9.24 24.34
C VAL A 125 17.63 9.90 25.65
N GLU A 126 16.35 10.12 25.88
CA GLU A 126 15.85 10.68 27.14
C GLU A 126 15.51 9.57 28.12
N LEU A 127 16.10 9.65 29.33
CA LEU A 127 15.90 8.69 30.39
C LEU A 127 15.35 9.42 31.63
N ARG A 128 14.51 8.73 32.40
CA ARG A 128 14.08 9.16 33.73
C ARG A 128 14.03 7.97 34.69
N GLY A 129 14.11 8.25 35.98
CA GLY A 129 14.16 7.22 37.02
C GLY A 129 15.49 6.47 37.02
N GLU A 130 15.63 5.54 37.96
CA GLU A 130 16.85 4.76 38.17
C GLU A 130 16.53 3.28 38.37
N ASP A 131 17.51 2.41 38.17
CA ASP A 131 17.43 0.97 38.35
C ASP A 131 16.18 0.33 37.72
N LYS A 132 15.40 -0.41 38.51
CA LYS A 132 14.18 -1.10 38.05
C LYS A 132 13.06 -0.17 37.63
N LYS A 133 13.11 1.11 38.01
CA LYS A 133 12.14 2.16 37.65
C LYS A 133 12.62 3.02 36.48
N GLN A 134 13.78 2.70 35.91
CA GLN A 134 14.28 3.45 34.76
C GLN A 134 13.34 3.31 33.59
N GLU A 135 12.99 4.43 32.98
CA GLU A 135 12.17 4.55 31.79
C GLU A 135 12.91 5.30 30.69
N VAL A 136 12.60 5.00 29.46
CA VAL A 136 13.06 5.68 28.26
C VAL A 136 11.86 6.28 27.52
N ARG A 137 12.03 7.51 27.03
CA ARG A 137 11.02 8.17 26.20
C ARG A 137 11.02 7.59 24.80
N LEU A 138 9.86 7.25 24.28
CA LEU A 138 9.69 6.92 22.86
C LEU A 138 9.53 8.23 22.08
N ARG A 139 10.32 8.38 21.03
CA ARG A 139 10.22 9.53 20.12
C ARG A 139 8.96 9.44 19.26
N THR A 140 8.33 10.60 19.03
CA THR A 140 7.20 10.70 18.11
C THR A 140 7.66 10.60 16.66
N LEU A 141 6.74 10.28 15.75
CA LEU A 141 7.02 10.26 14.31
C LEU A 141 7.55 11.62 13.83
N GLU A 142 6.98 12.71 14.31
CA GLU A 142 7.42 14.07 13.97
C GLU A 142 8.90 14.33 14.36
N GLU A 143 9.31 13.86 15.54
CA GLU A 143 10.69 14.01 16.01
C GLU A 143 11.71 13.19 15.22
N ILE A 144 11.30 12.00 14.72
CA ILE A 144 12.22 11.10 14.00
C ILE A 144 12.32 11.41 12.51
N ARG A 145 11.30 12.00 11.89
CA ARG A 145 11.29 12.34 10.44
C ARG A 145 12.55 13.07 9.98
N PRO A 146 13.01 14.16 10.59
CA PRO A 146 14.18 14.92 10.13
C PRO A 146 15.46 14.07 10.07
N LYS A 147 15.56 13.04 10.93
CA LYS A 147 16.75 12.17 11.00
C LYS A 147 16.83 11.21 9.81
N PHE A 148 15.70 10.87 9.17
CA PHE A 148 15.65 9.86 8.11
C PHE A 148 15.26 10.43 6.75
N GLU A 149 14.42 11.46 6.70
CA GLU A 149 13.84 11.99 5.46
C GLU A 149 14.72 13.05 4.78
N GLY A 150 15.73 13.58 5.48
CA GLY A 150 16.55 14.69 4.99
C GLY A 150 17.34 14.42 3.70
N GLY A 151 17.53 13.16 3.30
CA GLY A 151 18.20 12.79 2.06
C GLY A 151 17.27 12.67 0.84
N GLY A 152 15.94 12.73 1.02
CA GLY A 152 14.95 12.58 -0.06
C GLY A 152 14.88 11.16 -0.65
N ASP A 153 15.50 10.18 -0.02
CA ASP A 153 15.56 8.78 -0.44
C ASP A 153 14.65 7.85 0.41
N PHE A 154 14.11 8.38 1.50
CA PHE A 154 13.25 7.66 2.42
C PHE A 154 12.21 8.59 3.05
N ILE A 155 10.99 8.09 3.23
CA ILE A 155 9.91 8.78 3.94
C ILE A 155 9.19 7.83 4.90
N PHE A 156 8.60 8.41 5.94
CA PHE A 156 7.57 7.73 6.71
C PHE A 156 6.18 8.07 6.17
N ILE A 157 5.29 7.10 6.18
CA ILE A 157 3.85 7.31 6.01
C ILE A 157 3.21 6.97 7.35
N GLU A 158 2.50 7.93 7.93
CA GLU A 158 1.86 7.70 9.22
C GLU A 158 0.66 6.77 9.08
N GLY A 159 0.57 5.78 9.96
CA GLY A 159 -0.50 4.81 9.94
C GLY A 159 -0.71 4.13 11.29
N GLU A 160 -1.71 3.28 11.34
CA GLU A 160 -1.98 2.40 12.47
C GLU A 160 -2.59 1.09 11.99
N GLU A 161 -2.42 0.05 12.75
CA GLU A 161 -3.24 -1.14 12.65
C GLU A 161 -4.47 -0.98 13.56
N ILE A 162 -5.63 -0.75 12.95
CA ILE A 162 -6.92 -0.68 13.62
C ILE A 162 -7.30 -2.09 14.03
N THR A 163 -6.92 -2.46 15.24
CA THR A 163 -7.05 -3.80 15.80
C THR A 163 -8.38 -3.97 16.51
N ASN A 164 -9.21 -4.83 15.98
CA ASN A 164 -10.53 -5.15 16.49
C ASN A 164 -10.75 -6.67 16.49
N ASN A 165 -11.91 -7.11 16.98
CA ASN A 165 -12.38 -8.47 16.86
C ASN A 165 -13.91 -8.53 16.79
N PHE A 166 -14.41 -9.62 16.22
CA PHE A 166 -15.82 -9.96 16.31
C PHE A 166 -15.98 -11.36 16.93
N ARG A 167 -16.52 -11.42 18.14
CA ARG A 167 -16.74 -12.68 18.90
C ARG A 167 -15.49 -13.56 18.98
N GLY A 168 -14.32 -12.95 19.18
CA GLY A 168 -13.02 -13.63 19.28
C GLY A 168 -12.31 -13.84 17.94
N SER A 169 -12.95 -13.61 16.79
CA SER A 169 -12.26 -13.61 15.50
C SER A 169 -11.53 -12.27 15.31
N PRO A 170 -10.21 -12.26 15.12
CA PRO A 170 -9.44 -11.04 14.82
C PRO A 170 -9.96 -10.35 13.56
N VAL A 171 -10.07 -9.01 13.61
CA VAL A 171 -10.39 -8.13 12.48
C VAL A 171 -9.41 -6.98 12.54
N HIS A 172 -8.36 -7.06 11.75
CA HIS A 172 -7.32 -6.05 11.71
C HIS A 172 -7.32 -5.35 10.34
N THR A 173 -7.14 -4.05 10.37
CA THR A 173 -7.14 -3.21 9.17
C THR A 173 -6.08 -2.13 9.32
N ASN A 174 -5.11 -2.07 8.43
CA ASN A 174 -4.19 -0.94 8.42
C ASN A 174 -4.83 0.27 7.76
N GLY A 175 -4.64 1.43 8.40
CA GLY A 175 -4.86 2.73 7.79
C GLY A 175 -3.54 3.41 7.48
N MET A 176 -3.38 3.91 6.25
CA MET A 176 -2.17 4.59 5.78
C MET A 176 -2.42 6.05 5.47
N ASN A 177 -1.41 6.90 5.73
CA ASN A 177 -1.42 8.35 5.57
C ASN A 177 -2.47 9.02 6.47
N LEU A 178 -2.74 8.43 7.63
CA LEU A 178 -3.68 8.95 8.61
C LEU A 178 -3.16 10.27 9.19
N LYS A 179 -4.10 11.14 9.55
CA LYS A 179 -3.81 12.40 10.25
C LYS A 179 -4.40 12.43 11.66
N GLU A 180 -5.29 11.50 11.96
CA GLU A 180 -5.93 11.34 13.26
C GLU A 180 -6.06 9.85 13.57
N LEU A 181 -5.96 9.48 14.85
CA LEU A 181 -6.18 8.12 15.32
C LEU A 181 -7.62 7.67 15.03
N ILE A 182 -7.78 6.46 14.54
CA ILE A 182 -9.07 5.84 14.33
C ILE A 182 -9.35 4.86 15.46
N VAL A 183 -10.25 5.23 16.35
CA VAL A 183 -10.69 4.31 17.41
C VAL A 183 -11.45 3.14 16.79
N PRO A 184 -11.07 1.87 17.07
CA PRO A 184 -11.71 0.69 16.49
C PRO A 184 -13.22 0.67 16.67
N LYS A 185 -13.94 0.55 15.56
CA LYS A 185 -15.42 0.55 15.54
C LYS A 185 -15.96 -0.88 15.50
N LYS A 186 -16.78 -1.23 16.47
CA LYS A 186 -17.46 -2.53 16.54
C LYS A 186 -18.59 -2.59 15.50
N GLY A 187 -18.87 -3.80 15.03
CA GLY A 187 -20.00 -4.11 14.16
C GLY A 187 -20.96 -5.13 14.76
N THR A 188 -22.07 -5.35 14.08
CA THR A 188 -23.08 -6.37 14.44
C THR A 188 -22.76 -7.74 13.82
N SER A 189 -21.82 -7.77 12.89
CA SER A 189 -21.28 -8.98 12.25
C SER A 189 -19.78 -8.81 11.97
N LEU A 190 -19.11 -9.88 11.54
CA LEU A 190 -17.71 -9.85 11.10
C LEU A 190 -17.53 -8.85 9.95
N ARG A 191 -18.40 -8.94 8.92
CA ARG A 191 -18.38 -8.03 7.76
C ARG A 191 -18.64 -6.58 8.15
N ASP A 192 -19.55 -6.35 9.07
CA ASP A 192 -19.88 -5.02 9.57
C ASP A 192 -18.72 -4.43 10.39
N THR A 193 -18.02 -5.26 11.16
CA THR A 193 -16.83 -4.84 11.91
C THR A 193 -15.70 -4.42 10.93
N MET A 194 -15.43 -5.19 9.88
CA MET A 194 -14.49 -4.81 8.84
C MET A 194 -14.90 -3.48 8.20
N ARG A 195 -16.14 -3.42 7.69
CA ARG A 195 -16.69 -2.25 6.99
C ARG A 195 -16.59 -0.97 7.80
N ASN A 196 -16.96 -1.01 9.08
CA ASN A 196 -16.97 0.19 9.92
C ASN A 196 -15.57 0.80 10.13
N ASN A 197 -14.53 -0.03 10.21
CA ASN A 197 -13.15 0.45 10.33
C ASN A 197 -12.63 1.01 8.99
N ILE A 198 -12.93 0.35 7.88
CA ILE A 198 -12.58 0.81 6.52
C ILE A 198 -13.27 2.14 6.20
N ILE A 199 -14.56 2.26 6.50
CA ILE A 199 -15.33 3.50 6.31
C ILE A 199 -14.72 4.64 7.14
N ALA A 200 -14.26 4.37 8.35
CA ALA A 200 -13.64 5.41 9.18
C ALA A 200 -12.38 6.00 8.54
N VAL A 201 -11.55 5.19 7.86
CA VAL A 201 -10.40 5.69 7.07
C VAL A 201 -10.90 6.55 5.90
N LYS A 202 -11.92 6.10 5.17
CA LYS A 202 -12.49 6.84 4.03
C LYS A 202 -13.14 8.17 4.45
N GLU A 203 -13.84 8.18 5.58
CA GLU A 203 -14.44 9.39 6.15
C GLU A 203 -13.38 10.42 6.53
N GLN A 204 -12.28 9.98 7.16
CA GLN A 204 -11.14 10.84 7.47
C GLN A 204 -10.51 11.42 6.20
N SER A 205 -10.26 10.56 5.19
CA SER A 205 -9.72 10.96 3.89
C SER A 205 -10.60 12.02 3.22
N THR A 206 -11.92 11.79 3.18
CA THR A 206 -12.88 12.72 2.56
C THR A 206 -12.95 14.04 3.30
N ARG A 207 -13.05 14.02 4.63
CA ARG A 207 -13.15 15.20 5.48
C ARG A 207 -11.89 16.07 5.40
N LEU A 208 -10.71 15.46 5.41
CA LEU A 208 -9.43 16.17 5.38
C LEU A 208 -8.92 16.45 3.96
N LYS A 209 -9.62 15.93 2.93
CA LYS A 209 -9.22 16.05 1.51
C LYS A 209 -7.78 15.56 1.27
N LYS A 210 -7.40 14.47 1.95
CA LYS A 210 -6.10 13.83 1.85
C LYS A 210 -6.26 12.39 1.39
N PRO A 211 -5.42 11.90 0.47
CA PRO A 211 -5.48 10.49 0.08
C PRO A 211 -5.07 9.63 1.29
N MET A 212 -5.94 8.72 1.66
CA MET A 212 -5.70 7.71 2.67
C MET A 212 -6.13 6.36 2.11
N LEU A 213 -5.51 5.31 2.58
CA LEU A 213 -5.77 3.96 2.13
C LEU A 213 -5.96 3.05 3.34
N SER A 214 -6.95 2.14 3.27
CA SER A 214 -7.03 1.00 4.17
C SER A 214 -6.61 -0.28 3.46
N HIS A 215 -6.10 -1.26 4.19
CA HIS A 215 -6.02 -2.64 3.72
C HIS A 215 -6.37 -3.63 4.83
N LEU A 216 -7.10 -4.67 4.47
CA LEU A 216 -7.45 -5.75 5.39
C LEU A 216 -6.23 -6.65 5.59
N ASN A 217 -5.90 -6.93 6.86
CA ASN A 217 -4.71 -7.68 7.23
C ASN A 217 -4.98 -9.19 7.30
N HIS A 218 -3.97 -9.99 6.98
CA HIS A 218 -3.76 -11.42 7.28
C HIS A 218 -5.06 -12.23 7.55
N PRO A 219 -5.96 -12.44 6.59
CA PRO A 219 -7.26 -13.08 6.81
C PRO A 219 -7.16 -14.47 7.45
N ASN A 220 -6.07 -15.19 7.19
CA ASN A 220 -5.80 -16.52 7.73
C ASN A 220 -5.15 -16.52 9.13
N PHE A 221 -4.99 -15.35 9.78
CA PHE A 221 -4.60 -15.28 11.18
C PHE A 221 -5.74 -15.86 12.05
N GLY A 222 -5.45 -16.97 12.73
CA GLY A 222 -6.49 -17.69 13.48
C GLY A 222 -7.68 -18.18 12.63
N TRP A 223 -7.54 -18.20 11.29
CA TRP A 223 -8.60 -18.54 10.33
C TRP A 223 -9.84 -17.65 10.46
N SER A 224 -9.62 -16.37 10.74
CA SER A 224 -10.68 -15.47 11.20
C SER A 224 -11.61 -14.98 10.09
N ILE A 225 -11.09 -14.75 8.88
CA ILE A 225 -11.83 -14.09 7.81
C ILE A 225 -11.82 -14.97 6.55
N LYS A 226 -13.02 -15.23 6.02
CA LYS A 226 -13.20 -16.03 4.81
C LYS A 226 -13.22 -15.16 3.55
N ALA A 227 -12.92 -15.76 2.41
CA ALA A 227 -12.96 -15.10 1.11
C ALA A 227 -14.31 -14.43 0.82
N GLU A 228 -15.42 -15.11 1.20
CA GLU A 228 -16.78 -14.61 1.01
C GLU A 228 -17.07 -13.38 1.88
N ASP A 229 -16.43 -13.28 3.05
CA ASP A 229 -16.58 -12.12 3.92
C ASP A 229 -15.88 -10.91 3.34
N ILE A 230 -14.64 -11.09 2.86
CA ILE A 230 -13.86 -10.03 2.19
C ILE A 230 -14.57 -9.57 0.91
N ALA A 231 -15.08 -10.50 0.10
CA ALA A 231 -15.75 -10.20 -1.15
C ALA A 231 -16.93 -9.24 -0.98
N HIS A 232 -17.69 -9.38 0.12
CA HIS A 232 -18.90 -8.58 0.38
C HIS A 232 -18.64 -7.24 1.10
N VAL A 233 -17.41 -6.94 1.48
CA VAL A 233 -17.05 -5.61 1.99
C VAL A 233 -16.54 -4.78 0.82
N LEU A 234 -17.46 -4.24 0.03
CA LEU A 234 -17.16 -3.54 -1.23
C LEU A 234 -16.42 -2.22 -1.03
N GLU A 235 -16.46 -1.70 0.18
CA GLU A 235 -15.71 -0.53 0.59
C GLU A 235 -14.21 -0.78 0.65
N GLU A 236 -13.74 -2.03 0.80
CA GLU A 236 -12.32 -2.36 0.78
C GLU A 236 -11.83 -2.64 -0.64
N LYS A 237 -10.66 -2.11 -0.96
CA LYS A 237 -9.96 -2.35 -2.21
C LYS A 237 -8.73 -3.24 -2.05
N PHE A 238 -8.20 -3.40 -0.85
CA PHE A 238 -6.91 -4.01 -0.61
C PHE A 238 -6.97 -5.04 0.51
N PHE A 239 -6.18 -6.10 0.36
CA PHE A 239 -5.93 -7.02 1.46
C PHE A 239 -4.52 -7.60 1.34
N GLU A 240 -4.01 -8.18 2.43
CA GLU A 240 -2.71 -8.82 2.42
C GLU A 240 -2.80 -10.21 1.78
N VAL A 241 -2.32 -10.32 0.54
CA VAL A 241 -2.14 -11.60 -0.16
C VAL A 241 -0.92 -12.36 0.37
N TYR A 242 0.02 -11.63 0.96
CA TYR A 242 1.16 -12.17 1.67
C TYR A 242 1.45 -11.30 2.89
N ASN A 243 1.56 -11.94 4.04
CA ASN A 243 2.00 -11.34 5.29
C ASN A 243 3.17 -12.17 5.84
N GLY A 244 4.27 -11.50 6.19
CA GLY A 244 5.51 -12.14 6.62
C GLY A 244 5.49 -12.73 8.04
N HIS A 245 4.40 -12.54 8.80
CA HIS A 245 4.29 -13.09 10.15
C HIS A 245 4.11 -14.62 10.11
N PRO A 246 4.93 -15.41 10.81
CA PRO A 246 4.93 -16.88 10.69
C PRO A 246 3.70 -17.56 11.29
N SER A 247 2.88 -16.84 12.06
CA SER A 247 1.60 -17.37 12.58
C SER A 247 0.46 -17.28 11.58
N ILE A 248 0.70 -16.72 10.39
CA ILE A 248 -0.31 -16.68 9.34
C ILE A 248 -0.31 -18.03 8.62
N ASN A 249 -1.51 -18.61 8.46
CA ASN A 249 -1.69 -19.86 7.74
C ASN A 249 -1.68 -19.60 6.23
N HIS A 250 -0.61 -19.01 5.72
CA HIS A 250 -0.48 -18.46 4.39
C HIS A 250 -0.80 -19.46 3.27
N LEU A 251 -0.36 -20.71 3.43
CA LEU A 251 -0.57 -21.77 2.43
C LEU A 251 -1.95 -22.42 2.52
N GLY A 252 -2.73 -22.12 3.56
CA GLY A 252 -3.96 -22.87 3.84
C GLY A 252 -3.70 -24.26 4.40
N ASP A 253 -4.74 -25.08 4.44
CA ASP A 253 -4.66 -26.50 4.79
C ASP A 253 -5.60 -27.34 3.89
N ALA A 254 -5.78 -28.61 4.21
CA ALA A 254 -6.64 -29.52 3.42
C ALA A 254 -8.11 -29.03 3.30
N ASN A 255 -8.59 -28.20 4.22
CA ASN A 255 -9.97 -27.77 4.32
C ASN A 255 -10.17 -26.26 4.11
N ARG A 256 -9.09 -25.48 4.12
CA ARG A 256 -9.14 -23.99 4.11
C ARG A 256 -8.15 -23.43 3.10
N PRO A 257 -8.58 -22.48 2.28
CA PRO A 257 -7.73 -21.90 1.25
C PRO A 257 -6.59 -21.08 1.85
N GLY A 258 -5.44 -21.08 1.18
CA GLY A 258 -4.37 -20.10 1.43
C GLY A 258 -4.72 -18.71 0.90
N ASP A 259 -3.91 -17.70 1.26
CA ASP A 259 -4.22 -16.30 1.00
C ASP A 259 -4.34 -15.96 -0.49
N GLU A 260 -3.51 -16.54 -1.36
CA GLU A 260 -3.67 -16.37 -2.82
C GLU A 260 -5.01 -16.93 -3.32
N LYS A 261 -5.44 -18.07 -2.80
CA LYS A 261 -6.73 -18.67 -3.16
C LYS A 261 -7.91 -17.86 -2.59
N ILE A 262 -7.78 -17.29 -1.39
CA ILE A 262 -8.74 -16.32 -0.83
C ILE A 262 -8.91 -15.15 -1.78
N TRP A 263 -7.81 -14.60 -2.30
CA TRP A 263 -7.83 -13.52 -3.28
C TRP A 263 -8.63 -13.88 -4.53
N ASP A 264 -8.38 -15.06 -5.08
CA ASP A 264 -9.04 -15.51 -6.30
C ASP A 264 -10.54 -15.79 -6.08
N ILE A 265 -10.92 -16.37 -4.95
CA ILE A 265 -12.33 -16.58 -4.59
C ILE A 265 -13.04 -15.24 -4.42
N ALA A 266 -12.46 -14.32 -3.66
CA ALA A 266 -13.06 -13.01 -3.40
C ALA A 266 -13.22 -12.21 -4.71
N ASN A 267 -12.22 -12.20 -5.59
CA ASN A 267 -12.27 -11.50 -6.87
C ASN A 267 -13.27 -12.12 -7.83
N THR A 268 -13.40 -13.44 -7.84
CA THR A 268 -14.41 -14.12 -8.64
C THR A 268 -15.82 -13.73 -8.19
N ILE A 269 -16.10 -13.73 -6.88
CA ILE A 269 -17.39 -13.30 -6.32
C ILE A 269 -17.66 -11.83 -6.68
N ARG A 270 -16.69 -10.95 -6.51
CA ARG A 270 -16.85 -9.53 -6.83
C ARG A 270 -17.21 -9.30 -8.30
N LEU A 271 -16.47 -9.89 -9.21
CA LEU A 271 -16.68 -9.69 -10.65
C LEU A 271 -17.91 -10.42 -11.17
N ALA A 272 -18.04 -11.72 -10.86
CA ALA A 272 -19.09 -12.55 -11.43
C ALA A 272 -20.47 -12.32 -10.79
N THR A 273 -20.51 -12.11 -9.47
CA THR A 273 -21.77 -12.05 -8.70
C THR A 273 -22.14 -10.62 -8.31
N LEU A 274 -21.20 -9.89 -7.70
CA LEU A 274 -21.48 -8.56 -7.14
C LEU A 274 -21.30 -7.42 -8.13
N LYS A 275 -20.76 -7.70 -9.32
CA LYS A 275 -20.48 -6.72 -10.38
C LYS A 275 -19.67 -5.53 -9.88
N SER A 276 -18.67 -5.81 -9.04
CA SER A 276 -17.79 -4.83 -8.41
C SER A 276 -16.34 -5.05 -8.83
N ASP A 277 -15.52 -4.02 -8.72
CA ASP A 277 -14.09 -4.10 -8.99
C ASP A 277 -13.39 -5.12 -8.07
N PRO A 278 -12.36 -5.83 -8.57
CA PRO A 278 -11.61 -6.78 -7.76
C PRO A 278 -10.73 -6.10 -6.71
N LEU A 279 -10.31 -6.87 -5.73
CA LEU A 279 -9.33 -6.47 -4.72
C LEU A 279 -7.92 -6.45 -5.29
N TYR A 280 -7.11 -5.54 -4.80
CA TYR A 280 -5.67 -5.52 -4.97
C TYR A 280 -4.97 -6.25 -3.82
N GLY A 281 -3.87 -6.95 -4.14
CA GLY A 281 -3.08 -7.72 -3.18
C GLY A 281 -1.86 -6.95 -2.70
N ILE A 282 -1.72 -6.82 -1.37
CA ILE A 282 -0.56 -6.23 -0.70
C ILE A 282 0.34 -7.35 -0.19
N SER A 283 1.65 -7.15 -0.24
CA SER A 283 2.66 -7.96 0.44
C SER A 283 3.31 -7.11 1.54
N SER A 284 3.40 -7.63 2.76
CA SER A 284 3.88 -6.91 3.94
C SER A 284 4.72 -7.80 4.85
N ASP A 285 5.39 -7.18 5.82
CA ASP A 285 6.20 -7.90 6.82
C ASP A 285 5.41 -8.30 8.06
N ASP A 286 4.56 -7.41 8.56
CA ASP A 286 3.96 -7.52 9.89
C ASP A 286 5.03 -7.82 10.96
N SER A 287 6.13 -7.05 10.90
CA SER A 287 7.32 -7.33 11.68
C SER A 287 7.22 -6.78 13.10
N HIS A 288 7.64 -7.61 14.06
CA HIS A 288 7.64 -7.30 15.49
C HIS A 288 9.01 -7.48 16.13
N TYR A 289 9.89 -8.34 15.56
CA TYR A 289 11.15 -8.77 16.20
C TYR A 289 12.38 -8.35 15.40
N TYR A 290 13.15 -7.44 15.96
CA TYR A 290 14.32 -6.82 15.31
C TYR A 290 15.66 -7.27 15.93
N HIS A 291 15.62 -8.13 16.93
CA HIS A 291 16.79 -8.69 17.64
C HIS A 291 16.96 -10.20 17.39
N GLY A 292 16.43 -10.73 16.31
CA GLY A 292 16.27 -12.16 16.06
C GLY A 292 14.86 -12.64 16.39
N GLY A 293 14.61 -13.96 16.39
CA GLY A 293 13.28 -14.53 16.56
C GLY A 293 12.57 -14.74 15.22
N ASP A 294 11.28 -15.04 15.25
CA ASP A 294 10.55 -15.52 14.06
C ASP A 294 9.78 -14.46 13.29
N VAL A 295 9.42 -13.35 13.92
CA VAL A 295 8.60 -12.28 13.31
C VAL A 295 9.51 -11.17 12.77
N LYS A 296 10.32 -11.50 11.76
CA LYS A 296 11.42 -10.65 11.26
C LYS A 296 10.97 -9.69 10.17
N PRO A 297 11.62 -8.51 10.04
CA PRO A 297 11.43 -7.64 8.89
C PRO A 297 12.14 -8.16 7.63
N GLY A 298 11.73 -7.66 6.47
CA GLY A 298 12.34 -7.95 5.16
C GLY A 298 11.86 -9.26 4.55
N ARG A 299 10.61 -9.62 4.76
CA ARG A 299 9.94 -10.80 4.22
C ARG A 299 9.02 -10.50 3.07
N GLY A 300 8.29 -9.39 3.16
CA GLY A 300 7.37 -8.94 2.14
C GLY A 300 7.31 -7.44 2.05
N TRP A 301 7.07 -6.90 0.88
CA TRP A 301 6.98 -5.47 0.62
C TRP A 301 6.13 -5.17 -0.62
N VAL A 302 5.77 -3.93 -0.79
CA VAL A 302 5.20 -3.43 -2.04
C VAL A 302 6.26 -2.67 -2.83
N MET A 303 6.18 -2.78 -4.15
CA MET A 303 6.89 -1.94 -5.10
C MET A 303 5.85 -1.02 -5.74
N VAL A 304 5.95 0.28 -5.47
CA VAL A 304 4.99 1.28 -5.94
C VAL A 304 5.60 2.13 -7.03
N GLN A 305 4.90 2.26 -8.15
CA GLN A 305 5.32 3.10 -9.26
C GLN A 305 4.74 4.50 -9.09
N SER A 306 5.60 5.50 -8.86
CA SER A 306 5.18 6.89 -8.65
C SER A 306 6.14 7.87 -9.30
N SER A 307 5.66 9.09 -9.57
CA SER A 307 6.50 10.20 -10.07
C SER A 307 7.32 10.85 -8.96
N SER A 308 6.85 10.77 -7.71
CA SER A 308 7.53 11.35 -6.56
C SER A 308 7.48 10.41 -5.34
N LEU A 309 8.45 10.58 -4.46
CA LEU A 309 8.49 9.94 -3.15
C LEU A 309 7.89 10.89 -2.11
N ASP A 310 6.59 10.95 -2.06
CA ASP A 310 5.81 11.64 -1.04
C ASP A 310 4.59 10.80 -0.62
N GLU A 311 4.08 11.03 0.58
CA GLU A 311 3.00 10.25 1.19
C GLU A 311 1.76 10.19 0.28
N ASP A 312 1.33 11.34 -0.24
CA ASP A 312 0.11 11.45 -1.05
C ASP A 312 0.27 10.78 -2.42
N ALA A 313 1.45 10.91 -3.06
CA ALA A 313 1.72 10.30 -4.36
C ALA A 313 1.80 8.77 -4.25
N ILE A 314 2.46 8.24 -3.23
CA ILE A 314 2.53 6.80 -2.97
C ILE A 314 1.13 6.22 -2.77
N VAL A 315 0.31 6.84 -1.91
CA VAL A 315 -1.06 6.36 -1.63
C VAL A 315 -1.94 6.44 -2.89
N ARG A 316 -1.88 7.54 -3.67
CA ARG A 316 -2.62 7.65 -4.95
C ARG A 316 -2.17 6.60 -5.98
N SER A 317 -0.88 6.33 -6.06
CA SER A 317 -0.36 5.30 -6.96
C SER A 317 -0.87 3.91 -6.57
N MET A 318 -0.87 3.59 -5.29
CA MET A 318 -1.44 2.34 -4.79
C MET A 318 -2.95 2.27 -5.05
N ASP A 319 -3.71 3.33 -4.78
CA ASP A 319 -5.16 3.38 -5.04
C ASP A 319 -5.51 3.18 -6.52
N SER A 320 -4.60 3.56 -7.41
CA SER A 320 -4.71 3.34 -8.86
C SER A 320 -4.25 1.94 -9.30
N GLY A 321 -3.76 1.10 -8.39
CA GLY A 321 -3.20 -0.23 -8.68
C GLY A 321 -1.84 -0.20 -9.37
N ASN A 322 -1.11 0.91 -9.29
CA ASN A 322 0.24 1.07 -9.85
C ASN A 322 1.31 0.54 -8.90
N PHE A 323 1.14 -0.69 -8.48
CA PHE A 323 2.08 -1.37 -7.59
C PHE A 323 1.99 -2.89 -7.77
N TYR A 324 2.97 -3.60 -7.21
CA TYR A 324 2.94 -5.05 -7.07
C TYR A 324 3.48 -5.46 -5.70
N GLY A 325 3.07 -6.64 -5.22
CA GLY A 325 3.63 -7.26 -4.02
C GLY A 325 4.88 -8.07 -4.35
N SER A 326 5.85 -8.10 -3.45
CA SER A 326 7.07 -8.89 -3.61
C SER A 326 7.52 -9.50 -2.28
N SER A 327 8.16 -10.65 -2.38
CA SER A 327 8.96 -11.27 -1.33
C SER A 327 10.36 -11.67 -1.84
N GLY A 328 10.87 -10.95 -2.88
CA GLY A 328 12.21 -11.18 -3.43
C GLY A 328 12.33 -10.90 -4.92
N VAL A 329 11.30 -11.19 -5.71
CA VAL A 329 11.32 -10.95 -7.16
C VAL A 329 11.05 -9.48 -7.48
N HIS A 330 11.88 -8.89 -8.36
CA HIS A 330 11.75 -7.51 -8.82
C HIS A 330 11.45 -7.45 -10.32
N PHE A 331 10.66 -6.44 -10.73
CA PHE A 331 10.41 -6.17 -12.14
C PHE A 331 11.24 -4.97 -12.62
N LYS A 332 12.00 -5.19 -13.68
CA LYS A 332 12.72 -4.14 -14.40
C LYS A 332 11.73 -3.19 -15.07
N ASN A 333 10.69 -3.76 -15.73
CA ASN A 333 9.61 -3.05 -16.38
C ASN A 333 8.30 -3.78 -16.05
N LEU A 334 7.23 -3.02 -15.81
CA LEU A 334 5.89 -3.56 -15.65
C LEU A 334 4.88 -2.62 -16.31
N PHE A 335 4.16 -3.13 -17.30
CA PHE A 335 3.10 -2.43 -18.01
C PHE A 335 1.77 -3.15 -17.76
N ARG A 336 0.97 -2.60 -16.86
CA ARG A 336 -0.38 -3.03 -16.58
C ARG A 336 -1.34 -2.08 -17.31
N ILE A 337 -1.86 -2.50 -18.46
CA ILE A 337 -2.74 -1.67 -19.29
C ILE A 337 -4.17 -2.18 -19.16
N GLN A 338 -4.86 -1.72 -18.11
CA GLN A 338 -6.23 -2.14 -17.76
C GLN A 338 -7.20 -2.01 -18.94
N LYS A 339 -7.24 -0.86 -19.63
CA LYS A 339 -8.14 -0.63 -20.78
C LYS A 339 -7.93 -1.58 -21.96
N LYS A 340 -6.73 -2.13 -22.10
CA LYS A 340 -6.38 -3.10 -23.16
C LYS A 340 -6.44 -4.54 -22.69
N GLY A 341 -6.70 -4.76 -21.40
CA GLY A 341 -6.66 -6.07 -20.78
C GLY A 341 -5.28 -6.73 -20.89
N THR A 342 -4.18 -5.97 -20.86
CA THR A 342 -2.83 -6.48 -21.14
C THR A 342 -1.91 -6.29 -19.95
N LEU A 343 -1.17 -7.35 -19.63
CA LEU A 343 -0.04 -7.36 -18.70
C LEU A 343 1.22 -7.72 -19.46
N GLU A 344 2.26 -6.91 -19.32
CA GLU A 344 3.57 -7.18 -19.89
C GLU A 344 4.63 -6.75 -18.88
N PHE A 345 5.59 -7.61 -18.59
CA PHE A 345 6.68 -7.27 -17.70
C PHE A 345 7.97 -8.03 -18.03
N GLU A 346 9.08 -7.46 -17.58
CA GLU A 346 10.38 -8.07 -17.57
C GLU A 346 10.89 -8.15 -16.12
N ILE A 347 11.30 -9.37 -15.71
CA ILE A 347 11.87 -9.62 -14.40
C ILE A 347 13.30 -9.08 -14.40
N GLU A 348 13.72 -8.40 -13.33
CA GLU A 348 15.12 -8.11 -13.04
C GLU A 348 15.80 -9.43 -12.67
N ALA A 349 16.29 -10.14 -13.70
CA ALA A 349 16.75 -11.49 -13.56
C ALA A 349 18.11 -11.56 -12.86
N ASP A 350 18.21 -12.43 -11.89
CA ASP A 350 19.47 -12.89 -11.33
C ASP A 350 19.99 -14.06 -12.19
N ASN A 351 21.27 -14.06 -12.53
CA ASN A 351 21.88 -15.06 -13.41
C ASN A 351 21.81 -16.51 -12.86
N ASP A 352 21.69 -16.65 -11.54
CA ASP A 352 21.63 -17.93 -10.83
C ASP A 352 20.20 -18.37 -10.52
N ALA A 353 19.18 -17.71 -11.09
CA ALA A 353 17.80 -18.00 -10.82
C ALA A 353 16.99 -18.34 -12.08
N GLU A 354 16.11 -19.32 -11.95
CA GLU A 354 15.05 -19.60 -12.90
C GLU A 354 13.74 -18.97 -12.42
N TYR A 355 12.93 -18.49 -13.37
CA TYR A 355 11.65 -17.88 -13.08
C TYR A 355 10.51 -18.61 -13.78
N VAL A 356 9.46 -18.89 -13.01
CA VAL A 356 8.21 -19.44 -13.50
C VAL A 356 7.09 -18.50 -13.14
N THR A 357 6.38 -18.00 -14.15
CA THR A 357 5.18 -17.19 -13.98
C THR A 357 3.93 -18.02 -14.22
N LYS A 358 3.05 -18.07 -13.24
CA LYS A 358 1.69 -18.58 -13.40
C LYS A 358 0.76 -17.40 -13.65
N ILE A 359 0.04 -17.43 -14.75
CA ILE A 359 -1.13 -16.57 -14.99
C ILE A 359 -2.32 -17.27 -14.35
N ILE A 360 -2.92 -16.63 -13.37
CA ILE A 360 -3.98 -17.18 -12.53
C ILE A 360 -5.25 -16.34 -12.72
N GLY A 361 -6.38 -17.00 -12.85
CA GLY A 361 -7.67 -16.31 -13.03
C GLY A 361 -8.84 -17.28 -13.04
N THR A 362 -10.04 -16.77 -13.26
CA THR A 362 -11.26 -17.57 -13.33
C THR A 362 -11.94 -17.38 -14.69
N ARG A 363 -12.24 -18.51 -15.36
CA ARG A 363 -13.02 -18.46 -16.60
C ARG A 363 -14.50 -18.30 -16.31
N LYS A 364 -15.19 -17.56 -17.19
CA LYS A 364 -16.65 -17.41 -17.16
C LYS A 364 -17.32 -18.78 -17.27
N GLY A 365 -18.31 -19.04 -16.42
CA GLY A 365 -18.97 -20.33 -16.27
C GLY A 365 -18.32 -21.29 -15.28
N ASN A 366 -17.19 -20.87 -14.63
CA ASN A 366 -16.51 -21.65 -13.61
C ASN A 366 -16.63 -21.05 -12.19
N GLU A 367 -17.42 -19.99 -12.03
CA GLU A 367 -17.54 -19.19 -10.79
C GLU A 367 -17.97 -20.03 -9.57
N ASN A 368 -18.75 -21.07 -9.83
CA ASN A 368 -19.31 -21.96 -8.79
C ASN A 368 -18.56 -23.30 -8.71
N LYS A 369 -17.38 -23.42 -9.33
CA LYS A 369 -16.56 -24.62 -9.32
C LYS A 369 -15.29 -24.37 -8.50
N PRO A 370 -15.23 -24.74 -7.21
CA PRO A 370 -14.14 -24.35 -6.30
C PRO A 370 -12.74 -24.62 -6.84
N ASP A 371 -12.55 -25.75 -7.53
CA ASP A 371 -11.26 -26.17 -8.09
C ASP A 371 -10.83 -25.31 -9.31
N LEU A 372 -11.79 -24.70 -10.01
CA LEU A 372 -11.56 -23.90 -11.20
C LEU A 372 -11.56 -22.39 -10.94
N VAL A 373 -11.96 -21.95 -9.75
CA VAL A 373 -11.77 -20.54 -9.31
C VAL A 373 -10.28 -20.32 -9.08
N GLY A 374 -9.69 -19.30 -9.72
CA GLY A 374 -8.26 -19.04 -9.62
C GLY A 374 -7.39 -20.17 -10.21
N GLU A 375 -7.81 -20.76 -11.30
CA GLU A 375 -7.03 -21.78 -12.01
C GLU A 375 -5.81 -21.18 -12.72
N THR A 376 -4.81 -22.00 -13.00
CA THR A 376 -3.68 -21.59 -13.83
C THR A 376 -4.09 -21.54 -15.31
N LEU A 377 -4.26 -20.33 -15.84
CA LEU A 377 -4.64 -20.07 -17.23
C LEU A 377 -3.46 -20.29 -18.20
N ALA A 378 -2.23 -20.01 -17.74
CA ALA A 378 -1.00 -20.23 -18.47
C ALA A 378 0.21 -20.32 -17.53
N THR A 379 1.26 -21.00 -17.96
CA THR A 379 2.57 -21.05 -17.29
C THR A 379 3.63 -20.58 -18.27
N ILE A 380 4.42 -19.59 -17.87
CA ILE A 380 5.47 -18.99 -18.70
C ILE A 380 6.80 -19.12 -17.95
N LYS A 381 7.82 -19.68 -18.62
CA LYS A 381 9.18 -19.78 -18.09
C LYS A 381 10.05 -18.65 -18.64
N GLY A 382 10.99 -18.18 -17.83
CA GLY A 382 11.92 -17.12 -18.20
C GLY A 382 11.51 -15.76 -17.62
N ASN A 383 12.20 -14.70 -18.08
CA ASN A 383 12.14 -13.38 -17.47
C ASN A 383 11.22 -12.36 -18.20
N LYS A 384 10.67 -12.74 -19.36
CA LYS A 384 9.74 -11.88 -20.12
C LYS A 384 8.37 -12.50 -20.18
N VAL A 385 7.37 -11.76 -19.76
CA VAL A 385 6.00 -12.21 -19.66
C VAL A 385 5.07 -11.23 -20.36
N LYS A 386 4.17 -11.80 -21.17
CA LYS A 386 3.07 -11.06 -21.78
C LYS A 386 1.82 -11.91 -21.78
N TYR A 387 0.72 -11.32 -21.32
CA TYR A 387 -0.58 -11.98 -21.34
C TYR A 387 -1.68 -10.95 -21.62
N LYS A 388 -2.73 -11.39 -22.29
CA LYS A 388 -3.92 -10.58 -22.61
C LYS A 388 -5.16 -11.30 -22.13
N LEU A 389 -6.04 -10.57 -21.45
CA LEU A 389 -7.36 -11.05 -21.01
C LEU A 389 -8.14 -11.59 -22.20
N ARG A 390 -8.71 -12.77 -22.05
CA ARG A 390 -9.56 -13.43 -23.06
C ARG A 390 -11.03 -13.19 -22.77
N ASP A 391 -11.87 -13.24 -23.78
CA ASP A 391 -13.30 -12.98 -23.66
C ASP A 391 -14.03 -13.91 -22.68
N ASN A 392 -13.51 -15.13 -22.52
CA ASN A 392 -14.03 -16.13 -21.58
C ASN A 392 -13.40 -16.08 -20.18
N GLU A 393 -12.65 -15.02 -19.84
CA GLU A 393 -12.04 -14.84 -18.53
C GLU A 393 -12.69 -13.67 -17.79
N TRP A 394 -12.92 -13.81 -16.47
CA TRP A 394 -13.36 -12.71 -15.62
C TRP A 394 -12.22 -11.75 -15.34
N TYR A 395 -11.09 -12.29 -15.01
CA TYR A 395 -9.86 -11.57 -14.69
C TYR A 395 -8.66 -12.52 -14.81
N PHE A 396 -7.48 -11.94 -14.77
CA PHE A 396 -6.25 -12.66 -14.49
C PHE A 396 -5.29 -11.78 -13.66
N ARG A 397 -4.37 -12.45 -12.99
CA ARG A 397 -3.20 -11.89 -12.33
C ARG A 397 -2.00 -12.79 -12.58
N ALA A 398 -0.79 -12.34 -12.24
CA ALA A 398 0.40 -13.16 -12.31
C ALA A 398 1.04 -13.36 -10.93
N THR A 399 1.46 -14.59 -10.65
CA THR A 399 2.40 -14.93 -9.59
C THR A 399 3.69 -15.42 -10.22
N VAL A 400 4.79 -14.71 -9.94
CA VAL A 400 6.14 -15.10 -10.34
C VAL A 400 6.81 -15.81 -9.18
N THR A 401 7.42 -16.96 -9.44
CA THR A 401 8.22 -17.70 -8.46
C THR A 401 9.63 -17.90 -9.01
N SER A 402 10.62 -17.49 -8.21
CA SER A 402 12.04 -17.74 -8.43
C SER A 402 12.43 -19.15 -7.96
N SER A 403 13.49 -19.72 -8.51
CA SER A 403 14.10 -20.94 -7.97
C SER A 403 14.81 -20.71 -6.64
N LYS A 404 15.13 -19.45 -6.30
CA LYS A 404 15.83 -19.09 -5.06
C LYS A 404 14.94 -19.26 -3.84
N ASP A 405 15.55 -19.72 -2.75
CA ASP A 405 14.92 -19.74 -1.44
C ASP A 405 14.83 -18.31 -0.88
N HIS A 406 13.71 -18.01 -0.23
CA HIS A 406 13.57 -16.73 0.45
C HIS A 406 14.61 -16.60 1.59
N PRO A 407 15.42 -15.51 1.66
CA PRO A 407 16.52 -15.40 2.64
C PRO A 407 16.03 -15.28 4.09
N ARG A 408 14.77 -14.93 4.29
CA ARG A 408 14.10 -14.78 5.60
C ARG A 408 12.71 -15.43 5.58
N PRO A 409 12.63 -16.76 5.39
CA PRO A 409 11.34 -17.40 5.14
C PRO A 409 10.38 -17.26 6.33
N SER A 410 9.08 -17.10 6.07
CA SER A 410 8.00 -17.17 7.05
C SER A 410 7.46 -18.59 7.23
N PHE A 411 7.69 -19.45 6.24
CA PHE A 411 7.35 -20.88 6.27
C PHE A 411 8.43 -21.71 5.55
N ASN A 412 8.46 -23.00 5.86
CA ASN A 412 9.49 -23.90 5.30
C ASN A 412 9.35 -24.03 3.77
N GLY A 413 10.46 -23.96 3.05
CA GLY A 413 10.52 -24.09 1.59
C GLY A 413 10.00 -22.88 0.82
N GLN A 414 9.80 -21.75 1.47
CA GLN A 414 9.39 -20.51 0.81
C GLN A 414 10.40 -20.07 -0.23
N LYS A 415 9.92 -19.81 -1.44
CA LYS A 415 10.68 -19.21 -2.53
C LYS A 415 10.43 -17.70 -2.61
N GLU A 416 11.34 -16.99 -3.24
CA GLU A 416 11.10 -15.59 -3.62
C GLU A 416 9.98 -15.50 -4.66
N GLN A 417 9.05 -14.58 -4.45
CA GLN A 417 7.87 -14.40 -5.30
C GLN A 417 7.56 -12.92 -5.57
N ALA A 418 6.72 -12.69 -6.58
CA ALA A 418 6.03 -11.41 -6.80
C ALA A 418 4.62 -11.65 -7.31
N TRP A 419 3.70 -10.73 -6.95
CA TRP A 419 2.28 -10.78 -7.28
C TRP A 419 1.86 -9.49 -7.97
N THR A 420 1.41 -9.60 -9.24
CA THR A 420 0.87 -8.44 -9.95
C THR A 420 -0.58 -8.20 -9.56
N GLN A 421 -1.06 -6.96 -9.70
CA GLN A 421 -2.45 -6.66 -9.51
C GLN A 421 -3.33 -7.26 -10.62
N PRO A 422 -4.60 -7.59 -10.34
CA PRO A 422 -5.48 -8.20 -11.32
C PRO A 422 -5.75 -7.26 -12.50
N ILE A 423 -6.01 -7.87 -13.66
CA ILE A 423 -6.55 -7.23 -14.86
C ILE A 423 -7.89 -7.88 -15.17
N TRP A 424 -8.91 -7.06 -15.39
CA TRP A 424 -10.28 -7.48 -15.68
C TRP A 424 -10.88 -6.58 -16.75
N ASP A 425 -12.02 -6.95 -17.29
CA ASP A 425 -12.80 -6.06 -18.14
C ASP A 425 -13.61 -5.09 -17.25
N PRO A 426 -13.33 -3.77 -17.28
CA PRO A 426 -14.06 -2.80 -16.49
C PRO A 426 -15.56 -2.74 -16.76
N SER A 427 -16.02 -3.22 -17.92
CA SER A 427 -17.44 -3.32 -18.21
C SER A 427 -18.14 -4.43 -17.43
N ALA A 428 -17.38 -5.37 -16.85
CA ALA A 428 -17.92 -6.41 -15.97
C ALA A 428 -18.28 -5.88 -14.57
N SER A 429 -17.80 -4.69 -14.19
CA SER A 429 -18.15 -4.04 -12.95
C SER A 429 -19.06 -2.84 -13.17
N ASN A 430 -20.15 -2.74 -12.42
CA ASN A 430 -21.02 -1.58 -12.41
C ASN A 430 -20.27 -0.45 -11.67
N LYS A 431 -19.77 0.55 -12.42
CA LYS A 431 -19.36 1.79 -11.80
C LYS A 431 -20.62 2.57 -11.45
N ASN A 432 -21.10 2.42 -10.23
CA ASN A 432 -22.03 3.37 -9.62
C ASN A 432 -21.26 4.56 -9.05
#